data_c177f13568fbf95ead3d27a5fb20953f
#
_entry.id   c177f13568fbf95ead3d27a5fb20953f
#
_cell.length_a   1.000
_cell.length_b   1.000
_cell.length_c   1.000
_cell.angle_alpha   90.00
_cell.angle_beta   90.00
_cell.angle_gamma   90.00
#
_symmetry.space_group_name_H-M   'P 1'
#
loop_
_entity.id
_entity.type
_entity.pdbx_description
1 polymer ?
#
loop_
_entity_poly.entity_id
_entity_poly.type
_entity_poly.pdbx_seq_one_letter_code
_entity_poly.pdbx_strand_id
1 'polypeptide(L)'
;MIFTEREDFIKRLVQLCMNKGVSARDMSLSIGQSPNYINGIENGDSYPSMTTFFYICDYFGITPKEFFDIDVTNPTKASELMEIAKSLPNDQLDNLILLAKGLKK
;
A
#
# COMPACT_ATOMS: atom_id res chain seq x y z
N MET A 1 11.36 6.33 -8.48
CA MET A 1 11.37 7.19 -7.28
C MET A 1 12.07 6.46 -6.15
N ILE A 2 12.92 7.16 -5.38
CA ILE A 2 13.69 6.57 -4.28
C ILE A 2 12.98 6.85 -2.96
N PHE A 3 12.78 5.80 -2.17
CA PHE A 3 12.16 5.90 -0.85
C PHE A 3 13.25 6.16 0.19
N THR A 4 13.48 7.41 0.57
CA THR A 4 14.66 7.81 1.33
C THR A 4 14.39 8.49 2.67
N GLU A 5 13.19 8.99 2.92
CA GLU A 5 12.94 9.85 4.06
C GLU A 5 11.63 9.54 4.76
N ARG A 6 11.50 10.09 5.99
CA ARG A 6 10.27 9.99 6.77
C ARG A 6 9.06 10.52 6.00
N GLU A 7 9.26 11.59 5.24
CA GLU A 7 8.17 12.18 4.45
C GLU A 7 7.61 11.22 3.43
N ASP A 8 8.46 10.41 2.81
CA ASP A 8 8.01 9.38 1.86
C ASP A 8 7.17 8.31 2.55
N PHE A 9 7.57 7.91 3.74
CA PHE A 9 6.81 6.96 4.57
C PHE A 9 5.43 7.53 4.92
N ILE A 10 5.38 8.76 5.37
CA ILE A 10 4.14 9.45 5.74
C ILE A 10 3.21 9.56 4.54
N LYS A 11 3.74 10.01 3.40
CA LYS A 11 2.94 10.12 2.16
C LYS A 11 2.35 8.79 1.75
N ARG A 12 3.14 7.72 1.84
CA ARG A 12 2.68 6.38 1.49
C ARG A 12 1.57 5.91 2.42
N LEU A 13 1.74 6.12 3.72
CA LEU A 13 0.74 5.76 4.72
C LEU A 13 -0.58 6.50 4.48
N VAL A 14 -0.51 7.81 4.24
CA VAL A 14 -1.69 8.63 3.94
C VAL A 14 -2.38 8.13 2.66
N GLN A 15 -1.62 7.84 1.61
CA GLN A 15 -2.15 7.31 0.36
C GLN A 15 -2.92 6.00 0.58
N LEU A 16 -2.34 5.09 1.35
CA LEU A 16 -2.98 3.80 1.62
C LEU A 16 -4.25 3.96 2.46
N CYS A 17 -4.25 4.87 3.43
CA CYS A 17 -5.45 5.20 4.20
C CYS A 17 -6.55 5.76 3.30
N MET A 18 -6.21 6.67 2.41
CA MET A 18 -7.16 7.25 1.45
C MET A 18 -7.72 6.19 0.51
N ASN A 19 -6.88 5.31 -0.01
CA ASN A 19 -7.30 4.22 -0.89
C ASN A 19 -8.28 3.28 -0.21
N LYS A 20 -8.06 3.01 1.08
CA LYS A 20 -8.93 2.13 1.86
C LYS A 20 -10.19 2.86 2.36
N GLY A 21 -10.17 4.18 2.39
CA GLY A 21 -11.28 4.98 2.87
C GLY A 21 -11.43 4.94 4.39
N VAL A 22 -10.32 4.90 5.12
CA VAL A 22 -10.33 4.84 6.59
C VAL A 22 -9.67 6.07 7.18
N SER A 23 -10.10 6.45 8.39
CA SER A 23 -9.47 7.51 9.16
C SER A 23 -8.24 6.97 9.89
N ALA A 24 -7.33 7.89 10.27
CA ALA A 24 -6.18 7.56 11.09
C ALA A 24 -6.61 6.94 12.43
N ARG A 25 -7.69 7.45 13.01
CA ARG A 25 -8.23 6.94 14.28
C ARG A 25 -8.73 5.50 14.13
N ASP A 26 -9.52 5.21 13.11
CA ASP A 26 -10.06 3.88 12.86
C ASP A 26 -8.93 2.87 12.62
N MET A 27 -7.94 3.26 11.83
CA MET A 27 -6.78 2.43 11.59
C MET A 27 -6.01 2.15 12.88
N SER A 28 -5.77 3.19 13.69
CA SER A 28 -5.07 3.05 14.97
C SER A 28 -5.71 2.01 15.86
N LEU A 29 -7.03 2.09 16.03
CA LEU A 29 -7.79 1.14 16.82
C LEU A 29 -7.76 -0.26 16.23
N SER A 30 -7.86 -0.38 14.91
CA SER A 30 -7.89 -1.66 14.22
C SER A 30 -6.58 -2.45 14.35
N ILE A 31 -5.44 -1.74 14.45
CA ILE A 31 -4.14 -2.40 14.65
C ILE A 31 -3.75 -2.52 16.14
N GLY A 32 -4.71 -2.28 17.05
CA GLY A 32 -4.50 -2.48 18.48
C GLY A 32 -3.74 -1.36 19.17
N GLN A 33 -3.76 -0.16 18.63
CA GLN A 33 -3.05 1.01 19.16
C GLN A 33 -4.02 2.04 19.73
N SER A 34 -3.47 3.06 20.39
CA SER A 34 -4.27 4.19 20.89
C SER A 34 -4.87 5.00 19.74
N PRO A 35 -5.96 5.74 19.97
CA PRO A 35 -6.64 6.47 18.89
C PRO A 35 -5.78 7.46 18.11
N ASN A 36 -4.75 8.00 18.74
CA ASN A 36 -3.87 9.01 18.11
C ASN A 36 -2.58 8.45 17.54
N TYR A 37 -2.43 7.12 17.52
CA TYR A 37 -1.18 6.47 17.13
C TYR A 37 -0.76 6.84 15.70
N ILE A 38 -1.66 6.66 14.73
CA ILE A 38 -1.37 6.93 13.32
C ILE A 38 -1.18 8.43 13.08
N ASN A 39 -1.97 9.29 13.74
CA ASN A 39 -1.75 10.74 13.64
C ASN A 39 -0.35 11.13 14.11
N GLY A 40 0.17 10.50 15.16
CA GLY A 40 1.54 10.73 15.61
C GLY A 40 2.58 10.43 14.53
N ILE A 41 2.37 9.37 13.77
CA ILE A 41 3.24 9.01 12.64
C ILE A 41 3.08 10.04 11.52
N GLU A 42 1.85 10.38 11.14
CA GLU A 42 1.56 11.34 10.07
C GLU A 42 2.11 12.73 10.36
N ASN A 43 2.13 13.12 11.64
CA ASN A 43 2.68 14.40 12.07
C ASN A 43 4.21 14.40 12.20
N GLY A 44 4.85 13.26 11.97
CA GLY A 44 6.31 13.14 12.04
C GLY A 44 6.86 12.96 13.46
N ASP A 45 5.98 12.67 14.44
CA ASP A 45 6.39 12.54 15.84
C ASP A 45 7.03 11.18 16.13
N SER A 46 6.68 10.15 15.39
CA SER A 46 7.16 8.80 15.64
C SER A 46 7.17 7.95 14.37
N TYR A 47 7.90 6.83 14.45
CA TYR A 47 7.80 5.73 13.50
C TYR A 47 7.17 4.53 14.19
N PRO A 48 6.53 3.62 13.46
CA PRO A 48 6.11 2.35 14.05
C PRO A 48 7.32 1.47 14.34
N SER A 49 7.18 0.57 15.32
CA SER A 49 8.12 -0.55 15.47
C SER A 49 7.96 -1.48 14.26
N MET A 50 8.95 -2.35 14.04
CA MET A 50 8.85 -3.33 12.96
C MET A 50 7.63 -4.25 13.14
N THR A 51 7.35 -4.67 14.36
CA THR A 51 6.17 -5.49 14.66
C THR A 51 4.89 -4.77 14.24
N THR A 52 4.75 -3.51 14.65
CA THR A 52 3.56 -2.71 14.30
C THR A 52 3.52 -2.42 12.80
N PHE A 53 4.66 -2.23 12.18
CA PHE A 53 4.71 -2.04 10.72
C PHE A 53 4.14 -3.25 9.98
N PHE A 54 4.45 -4.47 10.41
CA PHE A 54 3.85 -5.67 9.82
C PHE A 54 2.34 -5.72 10.02
N TYR A 55 1.83 -5.28 11.18
CA TYR A 55 0.39 -5.15 11.40
C TYR A 55 -0.24 -4.11 10.46
N ILE A 56 0.46 -3.02 10.18
CA ILE A 56 0.01 -2.01 9.22
C ILE A 56 -0.13 -2.63 7.83
N CYS A 57 0.87 -3.38 7.39
CA CYS A 57 0.83 -4.06 6.10
C CYS A 57 -0.33 -5.07 6.04
N ASP A 58 -0.52 -5.86 7.10
CA ASP A 58 -1.64 -6.81 7.19
C ASP A 58 -2.98 -6.10 7.11
N TYR A 59 -3.10 -4.96 7.79
CA TYR A 59 -4.32 -4.17 7.79
C TYR A 59 -4.70 -3.72 6.37
N PHE A 60 -3.71 -3.34 5.57
CA PHE A 60 -3.93 -2.92 4.18
C PHE A 60 -3.99 -4.11 3.21
N GLY A 61 -3.67 -5.32 3.65
CA GLY A 61 -3.63 -6.50 2.80
C GLY A 61 -2.48 -6.47 1.80
N ILE A 62 -1.34 -5.91 2.17
CA ILE A 62 -0.16 -5.78 1.32
C ILE A 62 1.08 -6.34 2.02
N THR A 63 2.11 -6.64 1.23
CA THR A 63 3.42 -7.02 1.75
C THR A 63 4.25 -5.77 2.07
N PRO A 64 5.29 -5.89 2.90
CA PRO A 64 6.24 -4.79 3.09
C PRO A 64 6.85 -4.28 1.78
N LYS A 65 7.13 -5.17 0.84
CA LYS A 65 7.62 -4.79 -0.49
C LYS A 65 6.62 -3.88 -1.20
N GLU A 66 5.35 -4.24 -1.18
CA GLU A 66 4.28 -3.45 -1.80
C GLU A 66 4.07 -2.12 -1.10
N PHE A 67 4.27 -2.08 0.23
CA PHE A 67 4.21 -0.82 0.96
C PHE A 67 5.25 0.17 0.43
N PHE A 68 6.49 -0.28 0.20
CA PHE A 68 7.57 0.59 -0.24
C PHE A 68 7.59 0.83 -1.75
N ASP A 69 6.69 0.22 -2.50
CA ASP A 69 6.55 0.47 -3.94
C ASP A 69 5.66 1.69 -4.16
N ILE A 70 6.25 2.86 -4.01
CA ILE A 70 5.52 4.14 -4.07
C ILE A 70 5.05 4.51 -5.47
N ASP A 71 5.50 3.79 -6.49
CA ASP A 71 5.01 3.97 -7.86
C ASP A 71 3.68 3.26 -8.10
N VAL A 72 3.27 2.39 -7.18
CA VAL A 72 1.99 1.68 -7.25
C VAL A 72 0.96 2.39 -6.37
N THR A 73 0.03 3.09 -6.99
CA THR A 73 -0.99 3.86 -6.29
C THR A 73 -1.93 2.99 -5.46
N ASN A 74 -2.35 1.85 -6.00
CA ASN A 74 -3.22 0.91 -5.28
C ASN A 74 -2.58 -0.49 -5.29
N PRO A 75 -1.72 -0.80 -4.30
CA PRO A 75 -0.99 -2.07 -4.28
C PRO A 75 -1.89 -3.29 -4.13
N THR A 76 -3.03 -3.18 -3.46
CA THR A 76 -3.96 -4.31 -3.30
C THR A 76 -4.53 -4.74 -4.64
N LYS A 77 -4.96 -3.79 -5.46
CA LYS A 77 -5.48 -4.08 -6.82
C LYS A 77 -4.37 -4.53 -7.75
N ALA A 78 -3.18 -3.95 -7.65
CA ALA A 78 -2.03 -4.39 -8.45
C ALA A 78 -1.63 -5.82 -8.11
N SER A 79 -1.65 -6.19 -6.84
CA SER A 79 -1.37 -7.54 -6.38
C SER A 79 -2.41 -8.54 -6.89
N GLU A 80 -3.69 -8.20 -6.83
CA GLU A 80 -4.77 -9.02 -7.38
C GLU A 80 -4.59 -9.26 -8.87
N LEU A 81 -4.27 -8.20 -9.63
CA LEU A 81 -4.01 -8.31 -11.06
C LEU A 81 -2.83 -9.24 -11.34
N MET A 82 -1.75 -9.14 -10.55
CA MET A 82 -0.56 -9.98 -10.68
C MET A 82 -0.87 -11.45 -10.44
N GLU A 83 -1.68 -11.77 -9.43
CA GLU A 83 -2.08 -13.14 -9.15
C GLU A 83 -2.88 -13.75 -10.31
N ILE A 84 -3.77 -12.98 -10.89
CA ILE A 84 -4.53 -13.40 -12.07
C ILE A 84 -3.57 -13.61 -13.24
N ALA A 85 -2.66 -12.66 -13.47
CA ALA A 85 -1.70 -12.71 -14.59
C ALA A 85 -0.80 -13.95 -14.53
N LYS A 86 -0.39 -14.36 -13.32
CA LYS A 86 0.48 -15.55 -13.13
C LYS A 86 -0.18 -16.84 -13.58
N SER A 87 -1.50 -16.91 -13.57
CA SER A 87 -2.26 -18.10 -13.94
C SER A 87 -2.61 -18.17 -15.42
N LEU A 88 -2.34 -17.10 -16.20
CA LEU A 88 -2.72 -17.02 -17.59
C LEU A 88 -1.68 -17.69 -18.51
N PRO A 89 -2.12 -18.39 -19.60
CA PRO A 89 -1.22 -18.81 -20.66
C PRO A 89 -0.58 -17.61 -21.35
N ASN A 90 0.56 -17.83 -22.01
CA ASN A 90 1.34 -16.76 -22.64
C ASN A 90 0.55 -15.93 -23.64
N ASP A 91 -0.28 -16.55 -24.47
CA ASP A 91 -1.08 -15.85 -25.47
C ASP A 91 -2.12 -14.92 -24.83
N GLN A 92 -2.76 -15.38 -23.74
CA GLN A 92 -3.72 -14.56 -22.99
C GLN A 92 -3.01 -13.45 -22.22
N LEU A 93 -1.82 -13.75 -21.67
CA LEU A 93 -1.03 -12.74 -20.99
C LEU A 93 -0.58 -11.64 -21.97
N ASP A 94 -0.19 -12.01 -23.18
CA ASP A 94 0.17 -11.04 -24.23
C ASP A 94 -1.04 -10.14 -24.57
N ASN A 95 -2.25 -10.70 -24.65
CA ASN A 95 -3.46 -9.94 -24.89
C ASN A 95 -3.74 -8.95 -23.76
N LEU A 96 -3.55 -9.39 -22.51
CA LEU A 96 -3.71 -8.53 -21.33
C LEU A 96 -2.70 -7.38 -21.35
N ILE A 97 -1.46 -7.65 -21.69
CA ILE A 97 -0.41 -6.63 -21.81
C ILE A 97 -0.81 -5.59 -22.88
N LEU A 98 -1.28 -6.06 -24.02
CA LEU A 98 -1.70 -5.18 -25.10
C LEU A 98 -2.85 -4.27 -24.66
N LEU A 99 -3.85 -4.84 -23.99
CA LEU A 99 -4.98 -4.08 -23.46
C LEU A 99 -4.51 -3.05 -22.43
N ALA A 100 -3.64 -3.44 -21.51
CA ALA A 100 -3.12 -2.56 -20.46
C ALA A 100 -2.36 -1.37 -21.08
N LYS A 101 -1.56 -1.62 -22.12
CA LYS A 101 -0.84 -0.57 -22.86
C LYS A 101 -1.81 0.41 -23.52
N GLY A 102 -2.93 -0.07 -24.02
CA GLY A 102 -3.96 0.78 -24.63
C GLY A 102 -4.68 1.69 -23.63
N LEU A 103 -4.69 1.33 -22.35
CA LEU A 103 -5.27 2.15 -21.29
C LEU A 103 -4.30 3.22 -20.78
N LYS A 104 -3.03 3.05 -21.05
CA LYS A 104 -1.98 3.98 -20.63
C LYS A 104 -1.95 5.19 -21.55
N LYS A 105 -1.98 6.36 -20.95
CA LYS A 105 -1.93 7.63 -21.71
C LYS A 105 -0.56 8.27 -21.68
#